data_779afcecda9b3f712f67db6b2399649d
#
_entry.id   779afcecda9b3f712f67db6b2399649d
#
_cell.length_a   1.000
_cell.length_b   1.000
_cell.length_c   1.000
_cell.angle_alpha   90.00
_cell.angle_beta   90.00
_cell.angle_gamma   90.00
#
_symmetry.space_group_name_H-M   'P 1'
#
loop_
_entity.id
_entity.type
_entity.pdbx_description
1 polymer ?
#
loop_
_entity_poly.entity_id
_entity_poly.type
_entity_poly.pdbx_seq_one_letter_code
_entity_poly.pdbx_strand_id
1 'polypeptide(L)'
;MAAKKTDKEVALDKLRWRLDPATLPFKTTEDLSPLKEIIGQDRGVEAFKFGMGINKPGYNVFVTGLANTGRLSTVRKLLEDISKRDGRVPDDLCYVNNFKNTEAPILLRLKAGTGQKFKKDVREFIDVLKKEVPQLFESQEYLNRKKEIMIEYEKKGKSFFKDLDKKVREEGFALVDIQMGQIKRPEVMPLVDGNPTHIDQLEGMVEKGRFPKEEFEVLKEKQTKLREEIDQIFLELRDLQKEVQQTIEKMDRLMFMKVATDLSAPLKEQHPTKEVEKYLTDKI
;
A
#
# COMPACT_ATOMS: atom_id res chain seq x y z
N MET A 1 10.93 96.11 19.97
CA MET A 1 10.48 94.97 20.79
C MET A 1 10.85 93.68 20.07
N ALA A 2 11.83 92.95 20.54
CA ALA A 2 12.21 91.65 19.94
C ALA A 2 11.16 90.58 20.37
N ALA A 3 10.51 90.00 19.40
CA ALA A 3 9.54 88.96 19.63
C ALA A 3 10.24 87.76 20.31
N LYS A 4 9.73 87.32 21.48
CA LYS A 4 10.20 86.22 22.26
C LYS A 4 10.01 84.92 21.37
N LYS A 5 11.10 84.35 20.85
CA LYS A 5 11.04 83.07 20.16
C LYS A 5 10.38 82.05 21.08
N THR A 6 9.28 81.50 20.66
CA THR A 6 8.63 80.44 21.40
C THR A 6 9.46 79.13 21.19
N ASP A 7 9.64 78.37 22.26
CA ASP A 7 10.40 77.09 22.25
C ASP A 7 9.94 76.07 21.19
N LYS A 8 8.91 76.41 20.43
CA LYS A 8 8.32 75.53 19.36
C LYS A 8 8.72 75.94 17.94
N GLU A 9 9.44 77.10 17.77
CA GLU A 9 9.91 77.57 16.47
C GLU A 9 11.24 76.90 16.12
N VAL A 10 11.24 76.07 15.05
CA VAL A 10 12.46 75.51 14.49
C VAL A 10 13.10 76.48 13.54
N ALA A 11 14.38 76.74 13.69
CA ALA A 11 15.14 77.64 12.79
C ALA A 11 15.15 77.06 11.37
N LEU A 12 15.14 77.87 10.33
CA LEU A 12 15.04 77.47 8.92
C LEU A 12 16.14 76.51 8.48
N ASP A 13 17.32 76.65 9.01
CA ASP A 13 18.45 75.72 8.77
C ASP A 13 18.27 74.35 9.39
N LYS A 14 17.38 74.20 10.39
CA LYS A 14 17.06 72.96 11.07
C LYS A 14 15.78 72.25 10.54
N LEU A 15 15.05 72.92 9.62
CA LEU A 15 13.82 72.34 9.04
C LEU A 15 14.09 71.09 8.16
N ARG A 16 15.28 70.96 7.62
CA ARG A 16 15.72 69.83 6.83
C ARG A 16 17.03 69.33 7.39
N TRP A 17 16.99 68.04 7.85
CA TRP A 17 18.22 67.38 8.25
C TRP A 17 19.13 67.19 7.05
N ARG A 18 20.40 67.59 7.17
CA ARG A 18 21.45 67.36 6.17
C ARG A 18 22.62 66.65 6.85
N LEU A 19 23.03 65.60 6.28
CA LEU A 19 24.25 64.93 6.71
C LEU A 19 25.45 65.69 6.22
N ASP A 20 26.36 65.96 7.13
CA ASP A 20 27.67 66.50 6.76
C ASP A 20 28.59 65.28 6.40
N PRO A 21 29.04 65.17 5.13
CA PRO A 21 29.90 64.07 4.75
C PRO A 21 31.21 63.99 5.54
N ALA A 22 31.71 65.09 6.07
CA ALA A 22 32.91 65.12 6.87
C ALA A 22 32.78 64.44 8.25
N THR A 23 31.54 64.21 8.71
CA THR A 23 31.29 63.49 9.96
C THR A 23 31.29 61.97 9.81
N LEU A 24 31.36 61.45 8.56
CA LEU A 24 31.39 60.03 8.32
C LEU A 24 32.80 59.45 8.55
N PRO A 25 32.93 58.34 9.28
CA PRO A 25 34.24 57.73 9.57
C PRO A 25 34.81 56.87 8.41
N PHE A 26 34.26 56.98 7.21
CA PHE A 26 34.65 56.23 6.02
C PHE A 26 34.58 57.10 4.76
N LYS A 27 35.35 56.76 3.72
CA LYS A 27 35.38 57.48 2.45
C LYS A 27 34.55 56.80 1.36
N THR A 28 34.49 55.50 1.36
CA THR A 28 33.76 54.69 0.38
C THR A 28 32.95 53.61 1.08
N THR A 29 31.98 53.01 0.40
CA THR A 29 31.19 51.89 0.92
C THR A 29 32.01 50.61 1.11
N GLU A 30 33.20 50.50 0.48
CA GLU A 30 34.11 49.41 0.64
C GLU A 30 34.79 49.39 2.04
N ASP A 31 34.87 50.55 2.66
CA ASP A 31 35.39 50.72 4.03
C ASP A 31 34.41 50.20 5.11
N LEU A 32 33.16 49.89 4.72
CA LEU A 32 32.10 49.50 5.66
C LEU A 32 31.95 47.99 5.74
N SER A 33 31.93 47.47 6.97
CA SER A 33 31.50 46.10 7.21
C SER A 33 29.99 45.98 7.02
N PRO A 34 29.50 44.84 6.48
CA PRO A 34 28.07 44.60 6.36
C PRO A 34 27.38 44.71 7.71
N LEU A 35 26.23 45.38 7.73
CA LEU A 35 25.45 45.58 8.94
C LEU A 35 24.97 44.23 9.49
N LYS A 36 25.40 43.88 10.71
CA LYS A 36 25.01 42.64 11.40
C LYS A 36 23.87 42.84 12.40
N GLU A 37 23.55 44.09 12.72
CA GLU A 37 22.53 44.41 13.73
C GLU A 37 21.20 44.84 13.10
N ILE A 38 20.13 44.66 13.87
CA ILE A 38 18.80 45.13 13.51
C ILE A 38 18.61 46.48 14.13
N ILE A 39 18.54 47.54 13.31
CA ILE A 39 18.47 48.92 13.79
C ILE A 39 17.03 49.31 14.09
N GLY A 40 16.83 50.01 15.21
CA GLY A 40 15.61 50.74 15.54
C GLY A 40 14.42 49.89 16.00
N GLN A 41 14.63 48.62 16.35
CA GLN A 41 13.59 47.71 16.84
C GLN A 41 13.98 46.98 18.13
N ASP A 42 14.74 47.64 19.00
CA ASP A 42 15.37 47.04 20.19
C ASP A 42 14.36 46.34 21.09
N ARG A 43 13.23 46.98 21.40
CA ARG A 43 12.16 46.38 22.24
C ARG A 43 11.53 45.17 21.60
N GLY A 44 11.30 45.21 20.28
CA GLY A 44 10.75 44.08 19.53
C GLY A 44 11.72 42.89 19.49
N VAL A 45 13.01 43.15 19.27
CA VAL A 45 14.08 42.15 19.27
C VAL A 45 14.24 41.51 20.64
N GLU A 46 14.23 42.31 21.71
CA GLU A 46 14.33 41.85 23.10
C GLU A 46 13.13 40.99 23.48
N ALA A 47 11.89 41.41 23.18
CA ALA A 47 10.69 40.66 23.42
C ALA A 47 10.67 39.33 22.65
N PHE A 48 11.14 39.31 21.38
CA PHE A 48 11.28 38.12 20.59
C PHE A 48 12.29 37.14 21.20
N LYS A 49 13.47 37.63 21.57
CA LYS A 49 14.51 36.80 22.23
C LYS A 49 14.01 36.21 23.55
N PHE A 50 13.29 36.97 24.33
CA PHE A 50 12.66 36.49 25.56
C PHE A 50 11.64 35.42 25.28
N GLY A 51 10.72 35.63 24.35
CA GLY A 51 9.70 34.67 23.95
C GLY A 51 10.30 33.34 23.44
N MET A 52 11.32 33.40 22.60
CA MET A 52 12.05 32.24 22.11
C MET A 52 12.84 31.48 23.17
N GLY A 53 13.19 32.16 24.28
CA GLY A 53 13.84 31.52 25.44
C GLY A 53 12.88 30.67 26.29
N ILE A 54 11.55 30.79 26.09
CA ILE A 54 10.55 30.01 26.84
C ILE A 54 10.31 28.71 26.15
N ASN A 55 10.93 27.64 26.60
CA ASN A 55 10.79 26.29 26.05
C ASN A 55 9.62 25.55 26.73
N LYS A 56 8.37 25.96 26.47
CA LYS A 56 7.16 25.28 26.97
C LYS A 56 6.18 25.01 25.81
N PRO A 57 5.53 23.83 25.78
CA PRO A 57 4.49 23.53 24.82
C PRO A 57 3.36 24.58 24.85
N GLY A 58 2.87 24.98 23.69
CA GLY A 58 1.81 25.98 23.56
C GLY A 58 2.25 27.44 23.65
N TYR A 59 3.52 27.72 23.94
CA TYR A 59 4.02 29.07 23.94
C TYR A 59 4.47 29.49 22.53
N ASN A 60 3.63 30.29 21.86
CA ASN A 60 3.87 30.74 20.49
C ASN A 60 4.15 32.21 20.47
N VAL A 61 5.09 32.66 19.66
CA VAL A 61 5.41 34.11 19.46
C VAL A 61 4.68 34.58 18.22
N PHE A 62 3.83 35.61 18.39
CA PHE A 62 3.13 36.26 17.30
C PHE A 62 3.77 37.62 17.00
N VAL A 63 4.25 37.83 15.75
CA VAL A 63 4.92 39.06 15.32
C VAL A 63 4.02 39.87 14.41
N THR A 64 3.61 41.07 14.83
CA THR A 64 2.76 41.98 14.07
C THR A 64 3.46 43.31 13.78
N GLY A 65 2.98 44.03 12.80
CA GLY A 65 3.50 45.32 12.40
C GLY A 65 3.14 45.66 10.95
N LEU A 66 3.51 46.84 10.49
CA LEU A 66 3.26 47.30 9.12
C LEU A 66 4.04 46.47 8.10
N ALA A 67 3.50 46.37 6.89
CA ALA A 67 4.21 45.72 5.78
C ALA A 67 5.52 46.48 5.45
N ASN A 68 6.51 45.76 4.96
CA ASN A 68 7.83 46.31 4.55
C ASN A 68 8.66 46.95 5.67
N THR A 69 8.37 46.65 6.94
CA THR A 69 9.18 47.08 8.09
C THR A 69 10.30 46.14 8.48
N GLY A 70 10.64 45.16 7.61
CA GLY A 70 11.72 44.21 7.87
C GLY A 70 11.38 43.07 8.85
N ARG A 71 10.08 42.88 9.20
CA ARG A 71 9.65 41.84 10.16
C ARG A 71 10.20 40.45 9.85
N LEU A 72 9.98 40.00 8.62
CA LEU A 72 10.41 38.66 8.21
C LEU A 72 11.93 38.51 8.24
N SER A 73 12.66 39.55 7.78
CA SER A 73 14.12 39.56 7.78
C SER A 73 14.67 39.53 9.21
N THR A 74 14.05 40.30 10.13
CA THR A 74 14.38 40.34 11.56
C THR A 74 14.18 38.94 12.20
N VAL A 75 12.98 38.36 12.01
CA VAL A 75 12.65 37.04 12.57
C VAL A 75 13.60 35.96 12.05
N ARG A 76 13.84 35.93 10.71
CA ARG A 76 14.76 34.97 10.10
C ARG A 76 16.16 35.07 10.68
N LYS A 77 16.70 36.28 10.77
CA LYS A 77 18.04 36.50 11.33
C LYS A 77 18.14 36.06 12.79
N LEU A 78 17.15 36.42 13.61
CA LEU A 78 17.13 36.03 15.02
C LEU A 78 17.01 34.52 15.18
N LEU A 79 16.21 33.85 14.36
CA LEU A 79 16.10 32.39 14.36
C LEU A 79 17.40 31.71 13.93
N GLU A 80 18.09 32.21 12.91
CA GLU A 80 19.41 31.72 12.49
C GLU A 80 20.45 31.87 13.61
N ASP A 81 20.47 32.98 14.33
CA ASP A 81 21.38 33.21 15.46
C ASP A 81 21.07 32.26 16.63
N ILE A 82 19.80 32.05 16.94
CA ILE A 82 19.35 31.11 17.97
C ILE A 82 19.73 29.65 17.57
N SER A 83 19.44 29.27 16.34
CA SER A 83 19.77 27.94 15.82
C SER A 83 21.26 27.61 15.90
N LYS A 84 22.13 28.58 15.59
CA LYS A 84 23.59 28.42 15.71
C LYS A 84 24.07 28.27 17.16
N ARG A 85 23.39 28.89 18.11
CA ARG A 85 23.73 28.84 19.54
C ARG A 85 23.21 27.56 20.20
N ASP A 86 21.99 27.11 19.83
CA ASP A 86 21.30 26.02 20.50
C ASP A 86 21.87 24.63 20.14
N GLY A 87 22.57 24.53 19.01
CA GLY A 87 23.26 23.30 18.57
C GLY A 87 22.35 22.08 18.40
N ARG A 88 21.04 22.21 18.63
CA ARG A 88 20.06 21.14 18.45
C ARG A 88 19.84 20.91 16.98
N VAL A 89 20.08 19.69 16.56
CA VAL A 89 19.76 19.25 15.19
C VAL A 89 18.45 18.47 15.30
N PRO A 90 17.33 18.98 14.74
CA PRO A 90 16.05 18.28 14.79
C PRO A 90 16.10 16.99 13.98
N ASP A 91 15.33 16.00 14.41
CA ASP A 91 15.12 14.76 13.65
C ASP A 91 14.46 15.03 12.30
N ASP A 92 14.78 14.17 11.33
CA ASP A 92 14.05 14.17 10.05
C ASP A 92 12.67 13.56 10.24
N LEU A 93 11.65 14.24 9.76
CA LEU A 93 10.27 13.77 9.80
C LEU A 93 9.88 13.25 8.42
N CYS A 94 9.66 11.96 8.31
CA CYS A 94 9.29 11.29 7.06
C CYS A 94 7.84 10.81 7.12
N TYR A 95 6.98 11.34 6.26
CA TYR A 95 5.64 10.80 6.06
C TYR A 95 5.69 9.67 5.03
N VAL A 96 5.21 8.50 5.45
CA VAL A 96 5.15 7.30 4.62
C VAL A 96 3.71 6.84 4.44
N ASN A 97 3.46 6.11 3.36
CA ASN A 97 2.11 5.63 3.06
C ASN A 97 1.60 4.66 4.13
N ASN A 98 0.36 4.84 4.55
CA ASN A 98 -0.36 3.92 5.42
C ASN A 98 -1.29 3.05 4.58
N PHE A 99 -0.96 1.77 4.40
CA PHE A 99 -1.75 0.87 3.54
C PHE A 99 -3.05 0.39 4.19
N LYS A 100 -3.20 0.59 5.51
CA LYS A 100 -4.46 0.30 6.22
C LYS A 100 -5.44 1.47 6.13
N ASN A 101 -4.90 2.70 6.06
CA ASN A 101 -5.70 3.91 5.94
C ASN A 101 -4.91 4.95 5.14
N THR A 102 -5.19 5.05 3.83
CA THR A 102 -4.49 5.93 2.90
C THR A 102 -4.66 7.42 3.21
N GLU A 103 -5.69 7.80 3.96
CA GLU A 103 -5.96 9.18 4.36
C GLU A 103 -5.09 9.62 5.56
N ALA A 104 -4.53 8.68 6.31
CA ALA A 104 -3.72 8.94 7.49
C ALA A 104 -2.29 8.41 7.32
N PRO A 105 -1.36 9.18 6.75
CA PRO A 105 0.03 8.77 6.58
C PRO A 105 0.71 8.49 7.92
N ILE A 106 1.68 7.59 7.92
CA ILE A 106 2.47 7.25 9.10
C ILE A 106 3.67 8.20 9.17
N LEU A 107 3.91 8.78 10.34
CA LEU A 107 5.09 9.59 10.61
C LEU A 107 6.20 8.69 11.15
N LEU A 108 7.33 8.68 10.46
CA LEU A 108 8.59 8.09 10.93
C LEU A 108 9.53 9.21 11.37
N ARG A 109 10.13 9.05 12.54
CA ARG A 109 11.19 9.95 13.05
C ARG A 109 12.53 9.29 12.83
N LEU A 110 13.39 9.96 12.09
CA LEU A 110 14.72 9.50 11.75
C LEU A 110 15.76 10.48 12.28
N LYS A 111 16.97 10.02 12.57
CA LYS A 111 18.06 10.91 12.95
C LYS A 111 18.28 11.96 11.86
N ALA A 112 18.62 13.16 12.28
CA ALA A 112 18.90 14.28 11.39
C ALA A 112 19.82 13.91 10.21
N GLY A 113 19.41 14.26 9.00
CA GLY A 113 20.14 14.01 7.76
C GLY A 113 20.00 12.59 7.19
N THR A 114 19.27 11.67 7.86
CA THR A 114 19.12 10.29 7.38
C THR A 114 17.85 10.07 6.54
N GLY A 115 16.89 11.00 6.56
CA GLY A 115 15.63 10.88 5.84
C GLY A 115 15.78 10.79 4.32
N GLN A 116 16.68 11.56 3.73
CA GLN A 116 16.96 11.50 2.29
C GLN A 116 17.59 10.17 1.90
N LYS A 117 18.48 9.64 2.73
CA LYS A 117 19.08 8.32 2.53
C LYS A 117 18.01 7.24 2.61
N PHE A 118 17.17 7.26 3.64
CA PHE A 118 16.04 6.33 3.79
C PHE A 118 15.11 6.33 2.58
N LYS A 119 14.76 7.51 2.07
CA LYS A 119 13.95 7.65 0.86
C LYS A 119 14.59 6.96 -0.35
N LYS A 120 15.90 7.12 -0.53
CA LYS A 120 16.65 6.50 -1.62
C LYS A 120 16.68 4.98 -1.46
N ASP A 121 17.02 4.50 -0.27
CA ASP A 121 17.15 3.07 0.04
C ASP A 121 15.79 2.34 -0.12
N VAL A 122 14.68 2.96 0.33
CA VAL A 122 13.32 2.42 0.12
C VAL A 122 12.97 2.37 -1.37
N ARG A 123 13.36 3.36 -2.17
CA ARG A 123 13.12 3.36 -3.62
C ARG A 123 13.89 2.24 -4.29
N GLU A 124 15.17 2.08 -3.97
CA GLU A 124 16.00 1.00 -4.48
C GLU A 124 15.43 -0.37 -4.10
N PHE A 125 14.98 -0.55 -2.86
CA PHE A 125 14.31 -1.76 -2.41
C PHE A 125 13.04 -2.08 -3.25
N ILE A 126 12.20 -1.07 -3.51
CA ILE A 126 11.01 -1.25 -4.34
C ILE A 126 11.38 -1.62 -5.79
N ASP A 127 12.40 -0.99 -6.34
CA ASP A 127 12.84 -1.26 -7.72
C ASP A 127 13.42 -2.68 -7.86
N VAL A 128 14.15 -3.15 -6.85
CA VAL A 128 14.64 -4.53 -6.78
C VAL A 128 13.45 -5.51 -6.64
N LEU A 129 12.50 -5.24 -5.75
CA LEU A 129 11.29 -6.08 -5.62
C LEU A 129 10.53 -6.21 -6.94
N LYS A 130 10.31 -5.11 -7.65
CA LYS A 130 9.64 -5.12 -8.96
C LYS A 130 10.35 -5.97 -9.99
N LYS A 131 11.65 -6.15 -9.88
CA LYS A 131 12.46 -6.98 -10.77
C LYS A 131 12.48 -8.44 -10.32
N GLU A 132 12.69 -8.69 -9.05
CA GLU A 132 12.88 -10.04 -8.50
C GLU A 132 11.56 -10.83 -8.38
N VAL A 133 10.45 -10.15 -8.07
CA VAL A 133 9.15 -10.83 -7.90
C VAL A 133 8.66 -11.52 -9.18
N PRO A 134 8.68 -10.91 -10.38
CA PRO A 134 8.35 -11.62 -11.61
C PRO A 134 9.27 -12.82 -11.86
N GLN A 135 10.58 -12.67 -11.64
CA GLN A 135 11.55 -13.76 -11.82
C GLN A 135 11.30 -14.93 -10.87
N LEU A 136 10.85 -14.64 -9.64
CA LEU A 136 10.44 -15.67 -8.69
C LEU A 136 9.34 -16.56 -9.26
N PHE A 137 8.28 -15.96 -9.83
CA PHE A 137 7.14 -16.68 -10.40
C PHE A 137 7.45 -17.35 -11.75
N GLU A 138 8.54 -16.96 -12.42
CA GLU A 138 9.07 -17.59 -13.61
C GLU A 138 10.12 -18.66 -13.29
N SER A 139 10.55 -18.79 -12.03
CA SER A 139 11.58 -19.72 -11.61
C SER A 139 11.17 -21.17 -11.80
N GLN A 140 12.13 -22.01 -12.14
CA GLN A 140 11.89 -23.45 -12.32
C GLN A 140 11.38 -24.12 -11.04
N GLU A 141 11.83 -23.64 -9.88
CA GLU A 141 11.37 -24.14 -8.57
C GLU A 141 9.87 -23.87 -8.36
N TYR A 142 9.42 -22.64 -8.63
CA TYR A 142 8.02 -22.27 -8.55
C TYR A 142 7.15 -23.07 -9.52
N LEU A 143 7.58 -23.14 -10.79
CA LEU A 143 6.84 -23.85 -11.83
C LEU A 143 6.71 -25.36 -11.51
N ASN A 144 7.77 -25.98 -10.98
CA ASN A 144 7.74 -27.38 -10.58
C ASN A 144 6.77 -27.61 -9.43
N ARG A 145 6.81 -26.80 -8.37
CA ARG A 145 5.88 -26.92 -7.23
C ARG A 145 4.43 -26.73 -7.67
N LYS A 146 4.16 -25.72 -8.50
CA LYS A 146 2.82 -25.49 -9.05
C LYS A 146 2.34 -26.69 -9.88
N LYS A 147 3.22 -27.25 -10.70
CA LYS A 147 2.92 -28.46 -11.48
C LYS A 147 2.63 -29.67 -10.60
N GLU A 148 3.36 -29.87 -9.51
CA GLU A 148 3.10 -30.96 -8.55
C GLU A 148 1.70 -30.84 -7.94
N ILE A 149 1.32 -29.63 -7.49
CA ILE A 149 -0.02 -29.36 -6.96
C ILE A 149 -1.09 -29.69 -8.03
N MET A 150 -0.89 -29.24 -9.25
CA MET A 150 -1.84 -29.49 -10.35
C MET A 150 -1.95 -30.98 -10.71
N ILE A 151 -0.84 -31.73 -10.71
CA ILE A 151 -0.85 -33.17 -10.97
C ILE A 151 -1.62 -33.91 -9.86
N GLU A 152 -1.42 -33.53 -8.60
CA GLU A 152 -2.17 -34.11 -7.49
C GLU A 152 -3.67 -33.87 -7.62
N TYR A 153 -4.05 -32.63 -7.98
CA TYR A 153 -5.42 -32.27 -8.27
C TYR A 153 -6.03 -33.09 -9.40
N GLU A 154 -5.33 -33.22 -10.54
CA GLU A 154 -5.79 -34.01 -11.67
C GLU A 154 -5.96 -35.50 -11.30
N LYS A 155 -5.05 -36.03 -10.48
CA LYS A 155 -5.17 -37.43 -10.00
C LYS A 155 -6.42 -37.61 -9.14
N LYS A 156 -6.68 -36.73 -8.18
CA LYS A 156 -7.89 -36.75 -7.35
C LYS A 156 -9.15 -36.59 -8.19
N GLY A 157 -9.19 -35.67 -9.12
CA GLY A 157 -10.32 -35.46 -10.03
C GLY A 157 -10.60 -36.70 -10.90
N LYS A 158 -9.54 -37.30 -11.48
CA LYS A 158 -9.67 -38.52 -12.26
C LYS A 158 -10.16 -39.70 -11.43
N SER A 159 -9.78 -39.83 -10.15
CA SER A 159 -10.29 -40.89 -9.28
C SER A 159 -11.79 -40.76 -9.06
N PHE A 160 -12.31 -39.56 -8.78
CA PHE A 160 -13.75 -39.35 -8.63
C PHE A 160 -14.55 -39.78 -9.87
N PHE A 161 -14.10 -39.40 -11.05
CA PHE A 161 -14.77 -39.82 -12.29
C PHE A 161 -14.66 -41.33 -12.55
N LYS A 162 -13.52 -41.94 -12.24
CA LYS A 162 -13.33 -43.37 -12.42
C LYS A 162 -14.24 -44.17 -11.48
N ASP A 163 -14.34 -43.79 -10.22
CA ASP A 163 -15.15 -44.44 -9.24
C ASP A 163 -16.65 -44.30 -9.58
N LEU A 164 -17.04 -43.13 -10.09
CA LEU A 164 -18.38 -42.83 -10.59
C LEU A 164 -18.72 -43.72 -11.82
N ASP A 165 -17.85 -43.76 -12.84
CA ASP A 165 -18.09 -44.56 -14.05
C ASP A 165 -18.23 -46.05 -13.71
N LYS A 166 -17.40 -46.56 -12.79
CA LYS A 166 -17.51 -47.94 -12.31
C LYS A 166 -18.86 -48.22 -11.65
N LYS A 167 -19.29 -47.32 -10.74
CA LYS A 167 -20.57 -47.47 -10.03
C LYS A 167 -21.76 -47.38 -10.97
N VAL A 168 -21.74 -46.44 -11.90
CA VAL A 168 -22.80 -46.25 -12.91
C VAL A 168 -22.96 -47.50 -13.78
N ARG A 169 -21.84 -48.14 -14.18
CA ARG A 169 -21.86 -49.38 -14.95
C ARG A 169 -22.35 -50.58 -14.14
N GLU A 170 -21.95 -50.71 -12.87
CA GLU A 170 -22.40 -51.77 -11.98
C GLU A 170 -23.93 -51.74 -11.76
N GLU A 171 -24.54 -50.56 -11.81
CA GLU A 171 -25.99 -50.39 -11.69
C GLU A 171 -26.73 -50.53 -13.03
N GLY A 172 -26.04 -50.87 -14.14
CA GLY A 172 -26.63 -51.04 -15.45
C GLY A 172 -26.88 -49.77 -16.24
N PHE A 173 -26.12 -48.71 -15.95
CA PHE A 173 -26.20 -47.46 -16.65
C PHE A 173 -24.89 -47.11 -17.35
N ALA A 174 -24.92 -46.10 -18.24
CA ALA A 174 -23.73 -45.51 -18.86
C ALA A 174 -23.69 -44.00 -18.60
N LEU A 175 -22.47 -43.49 -18.40
CA LEU A 175 -22.21 -42.08 -18.35
C LEU A 175 -21.95 -41.56 -19.76
N VAL A 176 -22.79 -40.69 -20.29
CA VAL A 176 -22.70 -40.18 -21.66
C VAL A 176 -22.56 -38.64 -21.60
N ASP A 177 -21.54 -38.10 -22.27
CA ASP A 177 -21.38 -36.67 -22.37
C ASP A 177 -22.40 -36.07 -23.35
N ILE A 178 -23.36 -35.32 -22.84
CA ILE A 178 -24.31 -34.59 -23.65
C ILE A 178 -23.82 -33.14 -23.86
N GLN A 179 -23.81 -32.70 -25.10
CA GLN A 179 -23.46 -31.35 -25.47
C GLN A 179 -24.70 -30.45 -25.40
N MET A 180 -24.79 -29.61 -24.36
CA MET A 180 -25.80 -28.56 -24.24
C MET A 180 -25.18 -27.20 -24.61
N GLY A 181 -25.24 -26.84 -25.89
CA GLY A 181 -24.58 -25.63 -26.39
C GLY A 181 -23.07 -25.75 -26.34
N GLN A 182 -22.41 -24.88 -25.55
CA GLN A 182 -20.94 -24.88 -25.37
C GLN A 182 -20.47 -25.71 -24.17
N ILE A 183 -21.40 -26.26 -23.36
CA ILE A 183 -21.08 -27.00 -22.13
C ILE A 183 -21.31 -28.49 -22.37
N LYS A 184 -20.30 -29.29 -22.06
CA LYS A 184 -20.45 -30.76 -21.97
C LYS A 184 -20.85 -31.12 -20.54
N ARG A 185 -21.96 -31.79 -20.37
CA ARG A 185 -22.44 -32.31 -19.09
C ARG A 185 -22.59 -33.82 -19.17
N PRO A 186 -22.01 -34.59 -18.25
CA PRO A 186 -22.25 -36.02 -18.19
C PRO A 186 -23.69 -36.29 -17.74
N GLU A 187 -24.36 -37.17 -18.44
CA GLU A 187 -25.69 -37.65 -18.10
C GLU A 187 -25.69 -39.16 -17.97
N VAL A 188 -26.48 -39.66 -16.99
CA VAL A 188 -26.65 -41.10 -16.75
C VAL A 188 -27.79 -41.59 -17.59
N MET A 189 -27.49 -42.57 -18.45
CA MET A 189 -28.46 -43.26 -19.31
C MET A 189 -28.55 -44.74 -18.99
N PRO A 190 -29.76 -45.31 -18.83
CA PRO A 190 -29.90 -46.77 -18.66
C PRO A 190 -29.42 -47.51 -19.92
N LEU A 191 -28.75 -48.64 -19.69
CA LEU A 191 -28.33 -49.55 -20.75
C LEU A 191 -29.48 -50.53 -21.02
N VAL A 192 -30.11 -50.41 -22.19
CA VAL A 192 -31.12 -51.36 -22.67
C VAL A 192 -30.55 -52.09 -23.88
N ASP A 193 -30.50 -53.39 -23.84
CA ASP A 193 -29.85 -54.22 -24.84
C ASP A 193 -28.40 -53.82 -25.17
N GLY A 194 -27.67 -53.30 -24.13
CA GLY A 194 -26.29 -52.87 -24.24
C GLY A 194 -26.10 -51.44 -24.83
N ASN A 195 -27.18 -50.72 -25.16
CA ASN A 195 -27.15 -49.36 -25.72
C ASN A 195 -27.64 -48.33 -24.68
N PRO A 196 -26.95 -47.19 -24.56
CA PRO A 196 -27.46 -46.08 -23.73
C PRO A 196 -28.77 -45.55 -24.34
N THR A 197 -29.84 -45.55 -23.59
CA THR A 197 -31.18 -45.11 -24.04
C THR A 197 -31.69 -43.98 -23.16
N HIS A 198 -32.23 -42.94 -23.77
CA HIS A 198 -32.77 -41.82 -23.02
C HIS A 198 -34.05 -42.25 -22.27
N ILE A 199 -34.24 -41.81 -21.04
CA ILE A 199 -35.40 -42.19 -20.20
C ILE A 199 -36.74 -41.86 -20.87
N ASP A 200 -36.79 -40.72 -21.59
CA ASP A 200 -37.99 -40.29 -22.32
C ASP A 200 -38.33 -41.23 -23.48
N GLN A 201 -37.35 -41.88 -24.11
CA GLN A 201 -37.58 -42.86 -25.15
C GLN A 201 -38.11 -44.16 -24.55
N LEU A 202 -37.63 -44.53 -23.36
CA LEU A 202 -38.15 -45.69 -22.64
C LEU A 202 -39.60 -45.49 -22.18
N GLU A 203 -39.95 -44.26 -21.72
CA GLU A 203 -41.32 -43.87 -21.38
C GLU A 203 -42.25 -44.07 -22.56
N GLY A 204 -41.87 -43.58 -23.76
CA GLY A 204 -42.61 -43.81 -24.99
C GLY A 204 -42.69 -45.29 -25.42
N MET A 205 -41.74 -46.13 -25.02
CA MET A 205 -41.81 -47.61 -25.28
C MET A 205 -42.77 -48.30 -24.30
N VAL A 206 -42.84 -47.87 -23.06
CA VAL A 206 -43.80 -48.34 -22.04
C VAL A 206 -45.25 -48.01 -22.49
N GLU A 207 -45.52 -46.80 -22.95
CA GLU A 207 -46.83 -46.40 -23.46
C GLU A 207 -47.29 -47.27 -24.66
N LYS A 208 -46.34 -47.71 -25.49
CA LYS A 208 -46.59 -48.62 -26.62
C LYS A 208 -46.61 -50.08 -26.27
N GLY A 209 -46.48 -50.46 -24.99
CA GLY A 209 -46.47 -51.84 -24.50
C GLY A 209 -45.23 -52.62 -24.90
N ARG A 210 -44.12 -51.94 -25.29
CA ARG A 210 -42.86 -52.58 -25.75
C ARG A 210 -41.80 -52.72 -24.67
N PHE A 211 -42.06 -52.16 -23.48
CA PHE A 211 -41.17 -52.25 -22.32
C PHE A 211 -42.01 -52.41 -21.04
N PRO A 212 -41.61 -53.28 -20.07
CA PRO A 212 -42.33 -53.50 -18.83
C PRO A 212 -42.38 -52.26 -17.95
N LYS A 213 -43.55 -51.87 -17.46
CA LYS A 213 -43.74 -50.69 -16.61
C LYS A 213 -42.97 -50.79 -15.27
N GLU A 214 -42.97 -51.98 -14.68
CA GLU A 214 -42.29 -52.24 -13.40
C GLU A 214 -40.77 -52.05 -13.52
N GLU A 215 -40.15 -52.51 -14.60
CA GLU A 215 -38.73 -52.31 -14.87
C GLU A 215 -38.40 -50.84 -15.15
N PHE A 216 -39.27 -50.14 -15.83
CA PHE A 216 -39.12 -48.67 -16.08
C PHE A 216 -39.10 -47.84 -14.80
N GLU A 217 -40.02 -48.12 -13.84
CA GLU A 217 -40.07 -47.41 -12.56
C GLU A 217 -38.79 -47.66 -11.74
N VAL A 218 -38.29 -48.91 -11.73
CA VAL A 218 -37.01 -49.24 -11.07
C VAL A 218 -35.83 -48.52 -11.70
N LEU A 219 -35.76 -48.45 -13.05
CA LEU A 219 -34.69 -47.73 -13.74
C LEU A 219 -34.79 -46.21 -13.48
N LYS A 220 -36.00 -45.63 -13.41
CA LYS A 220 -36.23 -44.25 -13.13
C LYS A 220 -35.78 -43.86 -11.72
N GLU A 221 -36.10 -44.66 -10.70
CA GLU A 221 -35.63 -44.46 -9.33
C GLU A 221 -34.11 -44.53 -9.24
N LYS A 222 -33.48 -45.54 -9.86
CA LYS A 222 -32.03 -45.70 -9.88
C LYS A 222 -31.36 -44.55 -10.60
N GLN A 223 -31.90 -44.09 -11.73
CA GLN A 223 -31.36 -42.94 -12.45
C GLN A 223 -31.39 -41.66 -11.56
N THR A 224 -32.48 -41.44 -10.83
CA THR A 224 -32.61 -40.25 -9.94
C THR A 224 -31.53 -40.30 -8.86
N LYS A 225 -31.30 -41.43 -8.21
CA LYS A 225 -30.24 -41.59 -7.19
C LYS A 225 -28.85 -41.35 -7.80
N LEU A 226 -28.55 -41.92 -8.97
CA LEU A 226 -27.28 -41.70 -9.64
C LEU A 226 -27.05 -40.24 -10.07
N ARG A 227 -28.11 -39.52 -10.46
CA ARG A 227 -28.04 -38.09 -10.74
C ARG A 227 -27.70 -37.29 -9.50
N GLU A 228 -28.31 -37.56 -8.35
CA GLU A 228 -27.99 -36.93 -7.07
C GLU A 228 -26.51 -37.18 -6.69
N GLU A 229 -26.00 -38.39 -6.89
CA GLU A 229 -24.60 -38.68 -6.63
C GLU A 229 -23.65 -37.94 -7.58
N ILE A 230 -24.01 -37.78 -8.83
CA ILE A 230 -23.23 -37.00 -9.80
C ILE A 230 -23.20 -35.53 -9.35
N ASP A 231 -24.34 -34.96 -8.97
CA ASP A 231 -24.39 -33.59 -8.49
C ASP A 231 -23.53 -33.41 -7.22
N GLN A 232 -23.50 -34.41 -6.33
CA GLN A 232 -22.61 -34.40 -5.16
C GLN A 232 -21.13 -34.39 -5.55
N ILE A 233 -20.75 -35.25 -6.51
CA ILE A 233 -19.36 -35.29 -7.02
C ILE A 233 -18.96 -33.98 -7.68
N PHE A 234 -19.86 -33.34 -8.39
CA PHE A 234 -19.57 -31.99 -8.92
C PHE A 234 -19.36 -30.93 -7.82
N LEU A 235 -20.08 -31.02 -6.71
CA LEU A 235 -19.83 -30.18 -5.54
C LEU A 235 -18.44 -30.46 -4.94
N GLU A 236 -18.08 -31.72 -4.78
CA GLU A 236 -16.76 -32.12 -4.27
C GLU A 236 -15.61 -31.67 -5.19
N LEU A 237 -15.77 -31.77 -6.51
CA LEU A 237 -14.81 -31.26 -7.48
C LEU A 237 -14.65 -29.75 -7.40
N ARG A 238 -15.76 -29.04 -7.21
CA ARG A 238 -15.74 -27.58 -7.02
C ARG A 238 -15.00 -27.19 -5.74
N ASP A 239 -15.22 -27.92 -4.65
CA ASP A 239 -14.55 -27.66 -3.39
C ASP A 239 -13.06 -28.02 -3.47
N LEU A 240 -12.71 -29.12 -4.14
CA LEU A 240 -11.33 -29.48 -4.47
C LEU A 240 -10.64 -28.39 -5.31
N GLN A 241 -11.32 -27.80 -6.28
CA GLN A 241 -10.79 -26.69 -7.06
C GLN A 241 -10.49 -25.46 -6.18
N LYS A 242 -11.37 -25.13 -5.22
CA LYS A 242 -11.11 -24.05 -4.26
C LYS A 242 -9.92 -24.37 -3.34
N GLU A 243 -9.78 -25.61 -2.90
CA GLU A 243 -8.65 -26.05 -2.07
C GLU A 243 -7.32 -25.89 -2.80
N VAL A 244 -7.27 -26.27 -4.07
CA VAL A 244 -6.08 -26.07 -4.92
C VAL A 244 -5.75 -24.59 -5.08
N GLN A 245 -6.75 -23.78 -5.36
CA GLN A 245 -6.55 -22.32 -5.48
C GLN A 245 -5.96 -21.74 -4.20
N GLN A 246 -6.51 -22.10 -3.05
CA GLN A 246 -6.00 -21.65 -1.75
C GLN A 246 -4.57 -22.17 -1.48
N THR A 247 -4.26 -23.39 -1.93
CA THR A 247 -2.93 -23.97 -1.76
C THR A 247 -1.89 -23.23 -2.61
N ILE A 248 -2.24 -22.88 -3.85
CA ILE A 248 -1.38 -22.05 -4.72
C ILE A 248 -1.20 -20.67 -4.11
N GLU A 249 -2.27 -20.01 -3.67
CA GLU A 249 -2.18 -18.70 -3.04
C GLU A 249 -1.30 -18.69 -1.77
N LYS A 250 -1.39 -19.75 -0.95
CA LYS A 250 -0.51 -19.91 0.22
C LYS A 250 0.96 -20.07 -0.20
N MET A 251 1.22 -20.88 -1.22
CA MET A 251 2.56 -21.07 -1.78
C MET A 251 3.12 -19.75 -2.32
N ASP A 252 2.34 -19.04 -3.12
CA ASP A 252 2.70 -17.73 -3.69
C ASP A 252 3.07 -16.74 -2.59
N ARG A 253 2.24 -16.65 -1.56
CA ARG A 253 2.47 -15.78 -0.42
C ARG A 253 3.76 -16.15 0.33
N LEU A 254 3.98 -17.43 0.61
CA LEU A 254 5.18 -17.87 1.34
C LEU A 254 6.46 -17.58 0.55
N MET A 255 6.47 -17.83 -0.75
CA MET A 255 7.62 -17.56 -1.61
C MET A 255 7.90 -16.07 -1.73
N PHE A 256 6.86 -15.25 -1.91
CA PHE A 256 6.97 -13.80 -1.91
C PHE A 256 7.51 -13.27 -0.58
N MET A 257 6.93 -13.72 0.55
CA MET A 257 7.34 -13.29 1.90
C MET A 257 8.82 -13.58 2.17
N LYS A 258 9.32 -14.72 1.74
CA LYS A 258 10.73 -15.07 1.87
C LYS A 258 11.62 -14.07 1.14
N VAL A 259 11.37 -13.85 -0.16
CA VAL A 259 12.15 -12.90 -0.98
C VAL A 259 12.06 -11.47 -0.43
N ALA A 260 10.85 -11.02 -0.09
CA ALA A 260 10.65 -9.67 0.44
C ALA A 260 11.34 -9.48 1.80
N THR A 261 11.36 -10.50 2.65
CA THR A 261 12.07 -10.48 3.94
C THR A 261 13.59 -10.40 3.73
N ASP A 262 14.15 -11.24 2.86
CA ASP A 262 15.57 -11.27 2.56
C ASP A 262 16.03 -9.93 1.96
N LEU A 263 15.27 -9.37 1.02
CA LEU A 263 15.57 -8.07 0.41
C LEU A 263 15.38 -6.88 1.38
N SER A 264 14.52 -7.00 2.38
CA SER A 264 14.31 -5.93 3.37
C SER A 264 15.34 -5.94 4.51
N ALA A 265 16.07 -7.02 4.71
CA ALA A 265 17.03 -7.15 5.80
C ALA A 265 18.12 -6.05 5.78
N PRO A 266 18.80 -5.76 4.66
CA PRO A 266 19.79 -4.68 4.62
C PRO A 266 19.20 -3.30 4.95
N LEU A 267 17.95 -3.05 4.54
CA LEU A 267 17.26 -1.80 4.81
C LEU A 267 16.94 -1.64 6.30
N LYS A 268 16.56 -2.72 6.98
CA LYS A 268 16.35 -2.75 8.44
C LYS A 268 17.66 -2.52 9.20
N GLU A 269 18.76 -3.12 8.75
CA GLU A 269 20.08 -2.93 9.35
C GLU A 269 20.61 -1.49 9.20
N GLN A 270 20.38 -0.86 8.06
CA GLN A 270 20.82 0.51 7.82
C GLN A 270 19.99 1.55 8.58
N HIS A 271 18.74 1.24 8.89
CA HIS A 271 17.80 2.12 9.58
C HIS A 271 17.18 1.42 10.82
N PRO A 272 17.98 1.14 11.87
CA PRO A 272 17.59 0.29 13.01
C PRO A 272 16.69 1.03 14.01
N THR A 273 15.53 1.51 13.56
CA THR A 273 14.52 2.10 14.42
C THR A 273 13.28 1.22 14.47
N LYS A 274 12.66 1.10 15.66
CA LYS A 274 11.44 0.29 15.84
C LYS A 274 10.31 0.72 14.90
N GLU A 275 10.22 2.01 14.59
CA GLU A 275 9.22 2.59 13.71
C GLU A 275 9.44 2.13 12.25
N VAL A 276 10.68 2.14 11.78
CA VAL A 276 11.05 1.66 10.44
C VAL A 276 10.86 0.15 10.32
N GLU A 277 11.30 -0.60 11.32
CA GLU A 277 11.13 -2.05 11.35
C GLU A 277 9.64 -2.45 11.26
N LYS A 278 8.80 -1.81 12.10
CA LYS A 278 7.36 -2.00 12.05
C LYS A 278 6.77 -1.62 10.70
N TYR A 279 7.17 -0.47 10.16
CA TYR A 279 6.72 -0.01 8.85
C TYR A 279 7.05 -0.99 7.74
N LEU A 280 8.27 -1.52 7.70
CA LEU A 280 8.70 -2.49 6.70
C LEU A 280 8.02 -3.85 6.89
N THR A 281 7.78 -4.28 8.13
CA THR A 281 7.08 -5.54 8.42
C THR A 281 5.58 -5.47 8.08
N ASP A 282 4.93 -4.35 8.33
CA ASP A 282 3.52 -4.13 7.92
C ASP A 282 3.35 -4.05 6.38
N LYS A 283 4.44 -3.98 5.61
CA LYS A 283 4.48 -3.88 4.14
C LYS A 283 4.63 -5.20 3.43
N ILE A 284 5.32 -6.11 4.05
CA ILE A 284 5.56 -7.48 3.59
C ILE A 284 4.43 -8.38 4.06
#